data_d418270c1b325615953fedb8fa186687
#
_entry.id   d418270c1b325615953fedb8fa186687
#
_cell.length_a   1.000
_cell.length_b   1.000
_cell.length_c   1.000
_cell.angle_alpha   90.00
_cell.angle_beta   90.00
_cell.angle_gamma   90.00
#
_symmetry.space_group_name_H-M   'P 1'
#
loop_
_entity.id
_entity.type
_entity.pdbx_description
1 polymer ?
#
loop_
_entity_poly.entity_id
_entity_poly.type
_entity_poly.pdbx_seq_one_letter_code
_entity_poly.pdbx_strand_id
1 'polypeptide(L)'
;MGTLKPRRFLIPVDGSFQADRAAEYVARYAEAFPACEAVLINAQPAETFPTRTPDGKEILVEVDDLGSKASAAARTLLSARHLKYRLITELGNPVEVIADAARNEEIDEVVMGSRGSGRWESLIVGSVTHKIIHRVSLPVTVVHGPSPMQKAAPGDLHRLLVAVDGSKHALRAVEYVRKLCVAGLPVHVELINIVLPIPESYAGISPSADQSDNYYRSHGELALQNASEALGSVGVAFRTHIVAGDPAEKIVELAEGLECGRIVMGTRGLGSAAGLLLGSVAHRVVHLADIPVTLVR
;
A
#
# COMPACT_ATOMS: atom_id res chain seq x y z
N MET A 1 13.91 -19.92 -21.00
CA MET A 1 13.32 -18.75 -20.32
C MET A 1 12.14 -19.25 -19.55
N GLY A 2 12.23 -19.38 -18.21
CA GLY A 2 11.09 -19.76 -17.39
C GLY A 2 10.05 -18.63 -17.46
N THR A 3 8.80 -18.96 -17.70
CA THR A 3 7.69 -18.01 -17.62
C THR A 3 7.62 -17.51 -16.18
N LEU A 4 7.90 -16.22 -15.98
CA LEU A 4 7.71 -15.58 -14.69
C LEU A 4 6.23 -15.77 -14.27
N LYS A 5 6.01 -16.27 -13.06
CA LYS A 5 4.65 -16.37 -12.50
C LYS A 5 4.05 -14.96 -12.47
N PRO A 6 2.85 -14.74 -13.01
CA PRO A 6 2.23 -13.42 -12.99
C PRO A 6 1.97 -12.98 -11.56
N ARG A 7 2.24 -11.69 -11.27
CA ARG A 7 1.91 -11.07 -9.98
C ARG A 7 0.40 -10.89 -9.87
N ARG A 8 -0.20 -11.36 -8.78
CA ARG A 8 -1.63 -11.28 -8.52
C ARG A 8 -1.99 -10.22 -7.51
N PHE A 9 -2.89 -9.35 -7.92
CA PHE A 9 -3.45 -8.30 -7.09
C PHE A 9 -4.88 -8.63 -6.69
N LEU A 10 -5.19 -8.59 -5.38
CA LEU A 10 -6.56 -8.64 -4.89
C LEU A 10 -7.09 -7.22 -4.77
N ILE A 11 -8.22 -6.94 -5.42
CA ILE A 11 -8.84 -5.61 -5.46
C ILE A 11 -10.27 -5.74 -4.92
N PRO A 12 -10.52 -5.39 -3.67
CA PRO A 12 -11.87 -5.27 -3.14
C PRO A 12 -12.64 -4.17 -3.83
N VAL A 13 -13.84 -4.50 -4.32
CA VAL A 13 -14.72 -3.58 -5.05
C VAL A 13 -16.11 -3.52 -4.41
N ASP A 14 -16.62 -2.33 -4.19
CA ASP A 14 -17.93 -2.05 -3.59
C ASP A 14 -18.76 -1.03 -4.41
N GLY A 15 -18.30 -0.72 -5.61
CA GLY A 15 -18.89 0.28 -6.49
C GLY A 15 -18.53 1.72 -6.11
N SER A 16 -17.64 1.93 -5.15
CA SER A 16 -17.17 3.26 -4.80
C SER A 16 -16.09 3.75 -5.78
N PHE A 17 -16.03 5.06 -5.95
CA PHE A 17 -14.98 5.71 -6.73
C PHE A 17 -13.56 5.33 -6.26
N GLN A 18 -13.36 5.14 -4.96
CA GLN A 18 -12.06 4.76 -4.40
C GLN A 18 -11.68 3.32 -4.75
N ALA A 19 -12.63 2.40 -4.82
CA ALA A 19 -12.38 1.04 -5.30
C ALA A 19 -11.99 1.05 -6.79
N ASP A 20 -12.64 1.89 -7.60
CA ASP A 20 -12.27 2.07 -9.01
C ASP A 20 -10.85 2.66 -9.16
N ARG A 21 -10.43 3.55 -8.27
CA ARG A 21 -9.05 4.06 -8.23
C ARG A 21 -8.03 2.98 -7.91
N ALA A 22 -8.36 2.02 -7.05
CA ALA A 22 -7.51 0.86 -6.79
C ALA A 22 -7.36 -0.01 -8.05
N ALA A 23 -8.43 -0.22 -8.80
CA ALA A 23 -8.39 -0.93 -10.08
C ALA A 23 -7.58 -0.16 -11.14
N GLU A 24 -7.73 1.16 -11.21
CA GLU A 24 -6.94 2.01 -12.10
C GLU A 24 -5.44 1.96 -11.78
N TYR A 25 -5.08 1.98 -10.50
CA TYR A 25 -3.69 1.82 -10.07
C TYR A 25 -3.10 0.50 -10.56
N VAL A 26 -3.79 -0.62 -10.37
CA VAL A 26 -3.33 -1.95 -10.83
C VAL A 26 -3.25 -2.01 -12.34
N ALA A 27 -4.21 -1.42 -13.06
CA ALA A 27 -4.21 -1.36 -14.51
C ALA A 27 -2.99 -0.59 -15.06
N ARG A 28 -2.65 0.55 -14.45
CA ARG A 28 -1.44 1.32 -14.80
C ARG A 28 -0.15 0.60 -14.39
N TYR A 29 -0.16 -0.08 -13.25
CA TYR A 29 0.96 -0.91 -12.84
C TYR A 29 1.25 -2.00 -13.88
N ALA A 30 0.21 -2.62 -14.45
CA ALA A 30 0.33 -3.66 -15.46
C ALA A 30 0.87 -3.14 -16.82
N GLU A 31 0.67 -1.85 -17.15
CA GLU A 31 1.31 -1.23 -18.33
C GLU A 31 2.84 -1.24 -18.22
N ALA A 32 3.36 -1.00 -17.02
CA ALA A 32 4.78 -1.04 -16.73
C ALA A 32 5.31 -2.49 -16.52
N PHE A 33 4.44 -3.38 -16.03
CA PHE A 33 4.76 -4.76 -15.67
C PHE A 33 3.68 -5.72 -16.19
N PRO A 34 3.76 -6.15 -17.47
CA PRO A 34 2.68 -6.90 -18.14
C PRO A 34 2.37 -8.26 -17.53
N ALA A 35 3.31 -8.87 -16.77
CA ALA A 35 3.08 -10.15 -16.09
C ALA A 35 2.26 -9.96 -14.80
N CYS A 36 1.02 -9.48 -14.94
CA CYS A 36 0.10 -9.22 -13.83
C CYS A 36 -1.29 -9.84 -14.10
N GLU A 37 -1.98 -10.16 -13.01
CA GLU A 37 -3.38 -10.58 -13.01
C GLU A 37 -4.11 -9.89 -11.84
N ALA A 38 -5.41 -9.59 -12.02
CA ALA A 38 -6.24 -9.02 -10.97
C ALA A 38 -7.33 -10.00 -10.53
N VAL A 39 -7.58 -10.04 -9.23
CA VAL A 39 -8.74 -10.70 -8.63
C VAL A 39 -9.62 -9.63 -8.02
N LEU A 40 -10.75 -9.33 -8.65
CA LEU A 40 -11.77 -8.47 -8.08
C LEU A 40 -12.57 -9.28 -7.07
N ILE A 41 -12.75 -8.74 -5.86
CA ILE A 41 -13.56 -9.38 -4.81
C ILE A 41 -14.65 -8.41 -4.36
N ASN A 42 -15.89 -8.84 -4.44
CA ASN A 42 -17.03 -8.12 -3.93
C ASN A 42 -17.68 -8.92 -2.79
N ALA A 43 -17.82 -8.31 -1.64
CA ALA A 43 -18.48 -8.89 -0.47
C ALA A 43 -19.86 -8.28 -0.29
N GLN A 44 -20.88 -9.11 -0.30
CA GLN A 44 -22.27 -8.71 -0.05
C GLN A 44 -22.69 -9.12 1.37
N PRO A 45 -23.23 -8.19 2.20
CA PRO A 45 -23.67 -8.51 3.54
C PRO A 45 -24.79 -9.57 3.51
N ALA A 46 -24.59 -10.69 4.18
CA ALA A 46 -25.55 -11.79 4.23
C ALA A 46 -26.91 -11.38 4.85
N GLU A 47 -26.90 -10.37 5.73
CA GLU A 47 -28.07 -9.88 6.45
C GLU A 47 -29.07 -9.14 5.53
N THR A 48 -28.66 -8.77 4.32
CA THR A 48 -29.49 -8.00 3.38
C THR A 48 -30.40 -8.90 2.54
N PHE A 49 -30.20 -10.23 2.59
CA PHE A 49 -30.91 -11.17 1.71
C PHE A 49 -31.78 -12.14 2.50
N PRO A 50 -33.09 -12.26 2.16
CA PRO A 50 -33.89 -13.38 2.62
C PRO A 50 -33.31 -14.68 2.07
N THR A 51 -33.34 -15.74 2.86
CA THR A 51 -32.78 -17.07 2.49
C THR A 51 -33.38 -17.68 1.23
N ARG A 52 -34.56 -17.21 0.78
CA ARG A 52 -35.18 -17.52 -0.51
C ARG A 52 -36.01 -16.32 -0.96
N THR A 53 -35.99 -16.03 -2.25
CA THR A 53 -36.97 -15.13 -2.86
C THR A 53 -38.38 -15.76 -2.80
N PRO A 54 -39.46 -14.95 -2.81
CA PRO A 54 -40.85 -15.47 -2.79
C PRO A 54 -41.19 -16.44 -3.93
N ASP A 55 -40.46 -16.38 -5.06
CA ASP A 55 -40.60 -17.24 -6.22
C ASP A 55 -39.64 -18.46 -6.22
N GLY A 56 -38.91 -18.67 -5.13
CA GLY A 56 -38.04 -19.84 -4.92
C GLY A 56 -36.71 -19.82 -5.67
N LYS A 57 -36.33 -18.72 -6.31
CA LYS A 57 -35.03 -18.59 -6.97
C LYS A 57 -33.89 -18.48 -5.93
N GLU A 58 -32.79 -19.12 -6.25
CA GLU A 58 -31.60 -19.07 -5.39
C GLU A 58 -31.04 -17.66 -5.33
N ILE A 59 -30.78 -17.19 -4.11
CA ILE A 59 -30.18 -15.89 -3.80
C ILE A 59 -28.83 -15.66 -4.51
N LEU A 60 -28.12 -16.73 -4.86
CA LEU A 60 -26.84 -16.69 -5.56
C LEU A 60 -26.88 -15.90 -6.88
N VAL A 61 -27.98 -15.94 -7.60
CA VAL A 61 -28.15 -15.18 -8.87
C VAL A 61 -28.19 -13.69 -8.62
N GLU A 62 -28.85 -13.24 -7.56
CA GLU A 62 -28.93 -11.82 -7.19
C GLU A 62 -27.60 -11.31 -6.64
N VAL A 63 -26.85 -12.16 -5.94
CA VAL A 63 -25.51 -11.84 -5.42
C VAL A 63 -24.53 -11.60 -6.56
N ASP A 64 -24.51 -12.46 -7.56
CA ASP A 64 -23.64 -12.31 -8.73
C ASP A 64 -24.00 -11.04 -9.53
N ASP A 65 -25.28 -10.72 -9.66
CA ASP A 65 -25.74 -9.47 -10.29
C ASP A 65 -25.26 -8.23 -9.53
N LEU A 66 -25.32 -8.24 -8.21
CA LEU A 66 -24.83 -7.14 -7.38
C LEU A 66 -23.31 -6.99 -7.46
N GLY A 67 -22.59 -8.09 -7.40
CA GLY A 67 -21.14 -8.10 -7.61
C GLY A 67 -20.75 -7.60 -9.00
N SER A 68 -21.50 -8.00 -10.01
CA SER A 68 -21.31 -7.53 -11.39
C SER A 68 -21.52 -6.02 -11.52
N LYS A 69 -22.56 -5.48 -10.88
CA LYS A 69 -22.82 -4.03 -10.85
C LYS A 69 -21.76 -3.26 -10.08
N ALA A 70 -21.39 -3.74 -8.89
CA ALA A 70 -20.38 -3.11 -8.04
C ALA A 70 -18.99 -3.09 -8.69
N SER A 71 -18.67 -4.05 -9.54
CA SER A 71 -17.38 -4.17 -10.22
C SER A 71 -17.35 -3.57 -11.63
N ALA A 72 -18.45 -3.05 -12.15
CA ALA A 72 -18.59 -2.67 -13.57
C ALA A 72 -17.53 -1.68 -14.04
N ALA A 73 -17.28 -0.60 -13.28
CA ALA A 73 -16.29 0.40 -13.62
C ALA A 73 -14.86 -0.17 -13.53
N ALA A 74 -14.53 -0.90 -12.46
CA ALA A 74 -13.24 -1.58 -12.31
C ALA A 74 -12.97 -2.55 -13.48
N ARG A 75 -13.95 -3.36 -13.87
CA ARG A 75 -13.85 -4.28 -15.01
C ARG A 75 -13.59 -3.55 -16.32
N THR A 76 -14.28 -2.45 -16.54
CA THR A 76 -14.08 -1.59 -17.73
C THR A 76 -12.65 -1.05 -17.77
N LEU A 77 -12.12 -0.55 -16.64
CA LEU A 77 -10.77 -0.03 -16.53
C LEU A 77 -9.70 -1.11 -16.82
N LEU A 78 -9.85 -2.30 -16.24
CA LEU A 78 -8.92 -3.41 -16.45
C LEU A 78 -8.97 -3.93 -17.89
N SER A 79 -10.19 -4.09 -18.45
CA SER A 79 -10.37 -4.57 -19.83
C SER A 79 -9.80 -3.60 -20.86
N ALA A 80 -9.96 -2.28 -20.65
CA ALA A 80 -9.43 -1.25 -21.54
C ALA A 80 -7.89 -1.30 -21.64
N ARG A 81 -7.21 -1.88 -20.64
CA ARG A 81 -5.75 -2.08 -20.62
C ARG A 81 -5.33 -3.55 -20.84
N HIS A 82 -6.25 -4.38 -21.30
CA HIS A 82 -6.02 -5.80 -21.57
C HIS A 82 -5.46 -6.59 -20.39
N LEU A 83 -5.69 -6.12 -19.16
CA LEU A 83 -5.28 -6.84 -17.96
C LEU A 83 -6.23 -8.01 -17.69
N LYS A 84 -5.69 -9.20 -17.54
CA LYS A 84 -6.46 -10.38 -17.13
C LYS A 84 -7.02 -10.17 -15.72
N TYR A 85 -8.31 -10.43 -15.58
CA TYR A 85 -8.95 -10.40 -14.27
C TYR A 85 -10.02 -11.49 -14.14
N ARG A 86 -10.39 -11.79 -12.91
CA ARG A 86 -11.58 -12.56 -12.55
C ARG A 86 -12.34 -11.84 -11.45
N LEU A 87 -13.64 -12.07 -11.36
CA LEU A 87 -14.50 -11.54 -10.32
C LEU A 87 -14.92 -12.69 -9.40
N ILE A 88 -14.83 -12.46 -8.11
CA ILE A 88 -15.36 -13.29 -7.04
C ILE A 88 -16.42 -12.46 -6.32
N THR A 89 -17.60 -13.00 -6.15
CA THR A 89 -18.67 -12.39 -5.35
C THR A 89 -19.05 -13.37 -4.24
N GLU A 90 -18.96 -12.91 -2.99
CA GLU A 90 -19.26 -13.76 -1.84
C GLU A 90 -20.20 -13.06 -0.86
N LEU A 91 -21.06 -13.85 -0.20
CA LEU A 91 -21.86 -13.39 0.93
C LEU A 91 -21.03 -13.41 2.20
N GLY A 92 -21.06 -12.35 2.96
CA GLY A 92 -20.38 -12.31 4.26
C GLY A 92 -19.88 -10.94 4.68
N ASN A 93 -19.19 -10.94 5.81
CA ASN A 93 -18.51 -9.76 6.29
C ASN A 93 -17.35 -9.39 5.35
N PRO A 94 -17.28 -8.15 4.82
CA PRO A 94 -16.25 -7.77 3.87
C PRO A 94 -14.82 -8.05 4.34
N VAL A 95 -14.54 -7.88 5.63
CA VAL A 95 -13.19 -8.11 6.17
C VAL A 95 -12.81 -9.59 6.13
N GLU A 96 -13.75 -10.48 6.46
CA GLU A 96 -13.51 -11.94 6.42
C GLU A 96 -13.39 -12.41 4.98
N VAL A 97 -14.33 -12.03 4.11
CA VAL A 97 -14.31 -12.38 2.69
C VAL A 97 -13.02 -11.97 2.00
N ILE A 98 -12.58 -10.72 2.20
CA ILE A 98 -11.32 -10.24 1.61
C ILE A 98 -10.10 -10.98 2.20
N ALA A 99 -10.09 -11.21 3.51
CA ALA A 99 -8.97 -11.90 4.16
C ALA A 99 -8.88 -13.37 3.75
N ASP A 100 -10.02 -14.04 3.53
CA ASP A 100 -10.07 -15.41 3.05
C ASP A 100 -9.62 -15.50 1.59
N ALA A 101 -10.09 -14.61 0.73
CA ALA A 101 -9.61 -14.52 -0.64
C ALA A 101 -8.09 -14.24 -0.70
N ALA A 102 -7.57 -13.36 0.15
CA ALA A 102 -6.14 -13.09 0.23
C ALA A 102 -5.31 -14.33 0.60
N ARG A 103 -5.87 -15.27 1.37
CA ARG A 103 -5.19 -16.54 1.74
C ARG A 103 -5.31 -17.62 0.67
N ASN A 104 -6.47 -17.71 0.02
CA ASN A 104 -6.82 -18.84 -0.81
C ASN A 104 -6.45 -18.67 -2.30
N GLU A 105 -6.26 -17.42 -2.74
CA GLU A 105 -6.18 -17.06 -4.16
C GLU A 105 -4.75 -16.82 -4.67
N GLU A 106 -3.73 -17.25 -3.92
CA GLU A 106 -2.30 -17.01 -4.25
C GLU A 106 -2.01 -15.53 -4.56
N ILE A 107 -2.48 -14.64 -3.73
CA ILE A 107 -2.34 -13.19 -3.87
C ILE A 107 -0.95 -12.74 -3.43
N ASP A 108 -0.35 -11.83 -4.20
CA ASP A 108 0.93 -11.21 -3.85
C ASP A 108 0.76 -9.87 -3.12
N GLU A 109 -0.35 -9.16 -3.40
CA GLU A 109 -0.62 -7.85 -2.84
C GLU A 109 -2.12 -7.54 -2.84
N VAL A 110 -2.62 -6.91 -1.77
CA VAL A 110 -3.97 -6.38 -1.71
C VAL A 110 -3.93 -4.90 -2.03
N VAL A 111 -4.75 -4.44 -2.98
CA VAL A 111 -4.84 -3.02 -3.35
C VAL A 111 -6.24 -2.52 -3.06
N MET A 112 -6.33 -1.51 -2.21
CA MET A 112 -7.60 -0.98 -1.71
C MET A 112 -7.68 0.52 -1.88
N GLY A 113 -8.88 1.03 -2.12
CA GLY A 113 -9.16 2.45 -1.95
C GLY A 113 -9.01 2.86 -0.48
N SER A 114 -8.63 4.09 -0.24
CA SER A 114 -8.54 4.64 1.12
C SER A 114 -9.90 4.65 1.83
N ARG A 115 -11.01 4.67 1.08
CA ARG A 115 -12.40 4.64 1.57
C ARG A 115 -13.25 3.73 0.69
N GLY A 116 -14.44 3.34 1.18
CA GLY A 116 -15.48 2.65 0.43
C GLY A 116 -16.75 3.51 0.30
N SER A 117 -17.86 2.91 -0.06
CA SER A 117 -19.18 3.54 -0.22
C SER A 117 -19.83 4.04 1.08
N GLY A 118 -19.19 3.88 2.23
CA GLY A 118 -19.73 4.25 3.55
C GLY A 118 -19.86 5.76 3.78
N ARG A 119 -20.91 6.17 4.54
CA ARG A 119 -21.31 7.58 4.78
C ARG A 119 -20.45 8.39 5.76
N TRP A 120 -19.31 7.87 6.22
CA TRP A 120 -18.49 8.55 7.23
C TRP A 120 -17.43 9.43 6.59
N GLU A 121 -17.73 10.71 6.41
CA GLU A 121 -16.83 11.71 5.80
C GLU A 121 -15.60 12.06 6.65
N SER A 122 -15.61 11.72 7.95
CA SER A 122 -14.58 12.14 8.90
C SER A 122 -13.40 11.17 9.08
N LEU A 123 -13.50 9.92 8.58
CA LEU A 123 -12.43 8.93 8.69
C LEU A 123 -11.69 8.82 7.36
N ILE A 124 -10.40 9.08 7.37
CA ILE A 124 -9.56 9.16 6.17
C ILE A 124 -9.24 7.78 5.59
N VAL A 125 -9.17 6.76 6.45
CA VAL A 125 -9.05 5.36 6.04
C VAL A 125 -10.36 4.65 6.38
N GLY A 126 -10.98 4.01 5.38
CA GLY A 126 -12.23 3.26 5.57
C GLY A 126 -12.09 2.14 6.58
N SER A 127 -13.17 1.81 7.27
CA SER A 127 -13.19 0.79 8.33
C SER A 127 -12.75 -0.60 7.83
N VAL A 128 -13.08 -0.97 6.59
CA VAL A 128 -12.65 -2.23 5.97
C VAL A 128 -11.16 -2.19 5.67
N THR A 129 -10.67 -1.15 5.00
CA THR A 129 -9.24 -0.97 4.68
C THR A 129 -8.38 -1.02 5.94
N HIS A 130 -8.78 -0.28 6.99
CA HIS A 130 -8.10 -0.31 8.28
C HIS A 130 -8.02 -1.73 8.86
N LYS A 131 -9.12 -2.48 8.86
CA LYS A 131 -9.15 -3.85 9.38
C LYS A 131 -8.32 -4.82 8.52
N ILE A 132 -8.32 -4.66 7.19
CA ILE A 132 -7.55 -5.52 6.28
C ILE A 132 -6.05 -5.34 6.49
N ILE A 133 -5.55 -4.10 6.66
CA ILE A 133 -4.13 -3.85 6.99
C ILE A 133 -3.69 -4.67 8.21
N HIS A 134 -4.61 -4.94 9.13
CA HIS A 134 -4.34 -5.71 10.35
C HIS A 134 -4.58 -7.21 10.22
N ARG A 135 -5.45 -7.61 9.30
CA ARG A 135 -5.91 -9.00 9.18
C ARG A 135 -5.04 -9.84 8.25
N VAL A 136 -4.49 -9.24 7.19
CA VAL A 136 -3.67 -9.95 6.20
C VAL A 136 -2.18 -9.82 6.50
N SER A 137 -1.41 -10.83 6.10
CA SER A 137 0.05 -10.81 6.17
C SER A 137 0.71 -10.30 4.89
N LEU A 138 -0.08 -10.14 3.84
CA LEU A 138 0.35 -9.63 2.54
C LEU A 138 0.59 -8.11 2.60
N PRO A 139 1.42 -7.56 1.71
CA PRO A 139 1.48 -6.12 1.49
C PRO A 139 0.10 -5.57 1.13
N VAL A 140 -0.26 -4.44 1.74
CA VAL A 140 -1.51 -3.73 1.46
C VAL A 140 -1.18 -2.35 0.92
N THR A 141 -1.57 -2.10 -0.33
CA THR A 141 -1.44 -0.78 -0.93
C THR A 141 -2.76 -0.02 -0.82
N VAL A 142 -2.69 1.13 -0.17
CA VAL A 142 -3.82 2.05 -0.02
C VAL A 142 -3.71 3.14 -1.09
N VAL A 143 -4.74 3.26 -1.92
CA VAL A 143 -4.82 4.24 -3.01
C VAL A 143 -5.80 5.35 -2.63
N HIS A 144 -5.37 6.59 -2.77
CA HIS A 144 -6.15 7.77 -2.40
C HIS A 144 -6.95 8.35 -3.57
N GLY A 145 -7.85 9.30 -3.26
CA GLY A 145 -8.73 10.02 -4.19
C GLY A 145 -8.01 10.76 -5.32
N PRO A 146 -8.55 11.77 -6.01
CA PRO A 146 -8.04 12.22 -7.30
C PRO A 146 -6.54 12.50 -7.22
N SER A 147 -5.78 11.43 -7.44
CA SER A 147 -4.32 11.43 -7.29
C SER A 147 -3.70 12.19 -8.44
N PRO A 148 -2.59 12.89 -8.20
CA PRO A 148 -1.68 13.36 -9.24
C PRO A 148 -1.24 12.25 -10.21
N MET A 149 -1.52 10.96 -9.89
CA MET A 149 -1.30 9.84 -10.81
C MET A 149 -1.94 10.02 -12.19
N GLN A 150 -2.95 10.89 -12.37
CA GLN A 150 -3.41 11.26 -13.71
C GLN A 150 -2.37 12.08 -14.48
N LYS A 151 -1.43 12.72 -13.79
CA LYS A 151 -0.33 13.49 -14.38
C LYS A 151 1.00 12.71 -14.43
N ALA A 152 1.13 11.63 -13.64
CA ALA A 152 2.33 10.84 -13.56
C ALA A 152 2.52 10.00 -14.84
N ALA A 153 3.68 10.08 -15.46
CA ALA A 153 4.03 9.20 -16.58
C ALA A 153 4.09 7.73 -16.12
N PRO A 154 3.91 6.75 -17.02
CA PRO A 154 4.04 5.32 -16.65
C PRO A 154 5.35 4.97 -15.92
N GLY A 155 6.43 5.74 -16.17
CA GLY A 155 7.73 5.60 -15.50
C GLY A 155 7.75 6.01 -14.03
N ASP A 156 6.81 6.81 -13.55
CA ASP A 156 6.81 7.33 -12.17
C ASP A 156 6.47 6.24 -11.14
N LEU A 157 5.70 5.22 -11.55
CA LEU A 157 5.41 4.06 -10.70
C LEU A 157 6.66 3.25 -10.33
N HIS A 158 7.75 3.45 -11.05
CA HIS A 158 9.03 2.79 -10.81
C HIS A 158 9.85 3.43 -9.69
N ARG A 159 9.56 4.70 -9.33
CA ARG A 159 10.27 5.38 -8.25
C ARG A 159 9.55 5.16 -6.93
N LEU A 160 10.21 4.42 -6.04
CA LEU A 160 9.68 4.05 -4.73
C LEU A 160 10.41 4.80 -3.64
N LEU A 161 9.69 5.52 -2.77
CA LEU A 161 10.24 5.98 -1.51
C LEU A 161 10.06 4.88 -0.46
N VAL A 162 11.16 4.44 0.17
CA VAL A 162 11.12 3.41 1.21
C VAL A 162 11.53 4.03 2.55
N ALA A 163 10.59 4.11 3.48
CA ALA A 163 10.83 4.69 4.79
C ALA A 163 11.42 3.64 5.74
N VAL A 164 12.60 3.95 6.30
CA VAL A 164 13.39 3.04 7.13
C VAL A 164 13.79 3.73 8.43
N ASP A 165 13.39 3.12 9.55
CA ASP A 165 13.73 3.57 10.91
C ASP A 165 14.67 2.59 11.65
N GLY A 166 15.21 1.59 10.94
CA GLY A 166 16.03 0.53 11.51
C GLY A 166 15.22 -0.60 12.17
N SER A 167 13.89 -0.52 12.24
CA SER A 167 13.04 -1.56 12.81
C SER A 167 12.94 -2.79 11.92
N LYS A 168 12.59 -3.93 12.54
CA LYS A 168 12.31 -5.18 11.80
C LYS A 168 11.15 -5.03 10.79
N HIS A 169 10.20 -4.13 11.05
CA HIS A 169 9.08 -3.89 10.15
C HIS A 169 9.52 -3.07 8.93
N ALA A 170 10.40 -2.07 9.12
CA ALA A 170 11.00 -1.34 8.01
C ALA A 170 11.85 -2.29 7.13
N LEU A 171 12.61 -3.21 7.72
CA LEU A 171 13.37 -4.20 6.95
C LEU A 171 12.47 -5.16 6.14
N ARG A 172 11.26 -5.46 6.59
CA ARG A 172 10.30 -6.22 5.76
C ARG A 172 9.81 -5.42 4.55
N ALA A 173 9.64 -4.11 4.70
CA ALA A 173 9.33 -3.22 3.57
C ALA A 173 10.49 -3.21 2.55
N VAL A 174 11.72 -3.16 3.01
CA VAL A 174 12.91 -3.29 2.16
C VAL A 174 12.95 -4.65 1.46
N GLU A 175 12.69 -5.74 2.19
CA GLU A 175 12.65 -7.09 1.62
C GLU A 175 11.54 -7.26 0.57
N TYR A 176 10.39 -6.62 0.78
CA TYR A 176 9.34 -6.56 -0.24
C TYR A 176 9.86 -5.89 -1.51
N VAL A 177 10.51 -4.73 -1.42
CA VAL A 177 11.09 -4.03 -2.57
C VAL A 177 12.20 -4.86 -3.22
N ARG A 178 13.06 -5.49 -2.42
CA ARG A 178 14.10 -6.41 -2.92
C ARG A 178 13.50 -7.53 -3.78
N LYS A 179 12.38 -8.13 -3.34
CA LYS A 179 11.68 -9.16 -4.11
C LYS A 179 11.12 -8.62 -5.43
N LEU A 180 10.63 -7.39 -5.47
CA LEU A 180 10.21 -6.75 -6.73
C LEU A 180 11.38 -6.65 -7.71
N CYS A 181 12.54 -6.21 -7.24
CA CYS A 181 13.74 -6.07 -8.05
C CYS A 181 14.23 -7.43 -8.58
N VAL A 182 14.30 -8.45 -7.72
CA VAL A 182 14.69 -9.82 -8.10
C VAL A 182 13.70 -10.41 -9.12
N ALA A 183 12.43 -10.06 -9.04
CA ALA A 183 11.42 -10.42 -10.04
C ALA A 183 11.57 -9.64 -11.37
N GLY A 184 12.59 -8.80 -11.50
CA GLY A 184 12.91 -8.07 -12.73
C GLY A 184 12.10 -6.78 -12.92
N LEU A 185 11.46 -6.27 -11.87
CA LEU A 185 10.78 -4.99 -11.95
C LEU A 185 11.82 -3.86 -11.96
N PRO A 186 11.83 -2.97 -12.96
CA PRO A 186 12.77 -1.85 -13.04
C PRO A 186 12.33 -0.74 -12.07
N VAL A 187 12.69 -0.86 -10.79
CA VAL A 187 12.37 0.13 -9.77
C VAL A 187 13.59 0.98 -9.40
N HIS A 188 13.34 2.27 -9.17
CA HIS A 188 14.29 3.20 -8.58
C HIS A 188 13.93 3.39 -7.11
N VAL A 189 14.89 3.16 -6.23
CA VAL A 189 14.64 3.17 -4.78
C VAL A 189 15.27 4.40 -4.14
N GLU A 190 14.45 5.17 -3.45
CA GLU A 190 14.85 6.27 -2.58
C GLU A 190 14.64 5.80 -1.13
N LEU A 191 15.73 5.48 -0.41
CA LEU A 191 15.68 5.12 1.01
C LEU A 191 15.67 6.39 1.85
N ILE A 192 14.71 6.52 2.77
CA ILE A 192 14.67 7.66 3.68
C ILE A 192 14.70 7.20 5.14
N ASN A 193 15.55 7.87 5.93
CA ASN A 193 15.45 7.86 7.39
C ASN A 193 15.17 9.28 7.89
N ILE A 194 14.20 9.38 8.80
CA ILE A 194 13.90 10.64 9.48
C ILE A 194 14.40 10.55 10.92
N VAL A 195 15.33 11.43 11.27
CA VAL A 195 15.84 11.56 12.62
C VAL A 195 15.03 12.64 13.35
N LEU A 196 14.51 12.29 14.54
CA LEU A 196 13.80 13.27 15.35
C LEU A 196 14.75 14.39 15.78
N PRO A 197 14.30 15.65 15.75
CA PRO A 197 15.10 16.78 16.23
C PRO A 197 15.50 16.57 17.69
N ILE A 198 16.72 17.00 18.04
CA ILE A 198 17.21 16.97 19.42
C ILE A 198 16.34 17.94 20.24
N PRO A 199 15.64 17.48 21.30
CA PRO A 199 14.83 18.36 22.12
C PRO A 199 15.69 19.44 22.78
N GLU A 200 15.30 20.71 22.68
CA GLU A 200 16.02 21.84 23.31
C GLU A 200 16.21 21.69 24.83
N SER A 201 15.30 20.94 25.47
CA SER A 201 15.35 20.65 26.92
C SER A 201 16.50 19.73 27.34
N TYR A 202 17.11 18.98 26.43
CA TYR A 202 18.27 18.13 26.73
C TYR A 202 19.58 18.87 26.70
N ALA A 203 19.58 20.09 26.19
CA ALA A 203 20.76 20.81 25.88
C ALA A 203 20.82 22.10 26.68
N GLY A 204 21.00 22.11 27.93
CA GLY A 204 21.44 23.36 28.60
C GLY A 204 22.60 24.06 27.85
N ILE A 205 22.98 23.54 26.70
CA ILE A 205 23.95 23.98 25.69
C ILE A 205 23.33 23.61 24.33
N SER A 206 22.95 24.60 23.53
CA SER A 206 22.55 24.35 22.13
C SER A 206 23.74 23.72 21.37
N PRO A 207 23.61 22.54 20.78
CA PRO A 207 24.69 21.93 20.02
C PRO A 207 25.05 22.84 18.85
N SER A 208 26.33 22.87 18.47
CA SER A 208 26.75 23.59 17.25
C SER A 208 26.09 22.92 16.02
N ALA A 209 26.00 23.64 14.89
CA ALA A 209 25.48 23.13 13.64
C ALA A 209 26.20 21.82 13.24
N ASP A 210 27.54 21.79 13.34
CA ASP A 210 28.37 20.62 13.04
C ASP A 210 28.06 19.42 13.96
N GLN A 211 27.78 19.66 15.24
CA GLN A 211 27.42 18.60 16.19
C GLN A 211 26.03 18.03 15.87
N SER A 212 25.08 18.88 15.50
CA SER A 212 23.76 18.48 15.08
C SER A 212 23.80 17.66 13.77
N ASP A 213 24.56 18.11 12.79
CA ASP A 213 24.72 17.41 11.50
C ASP A 213 25.38 16.05 11.67
N ASN A 214 26.42 15.94 12.49
CA ASN A 214 27.07 14.67 12.80
C ASN A 214 26.13 13.70 13.54
N TYR A 215 25.31 14.22 14.47
CA TYR A 215 24.30 13.43 15.16
C TYR A 215 23.27 12.87 14.18
N TYR A 216 22.68 13.71 13.34
CA TYR A 216 21.66 13.28 12.37
C TYR A 216 22.22 12.27 11.38
N ARG A 217 23.42 12.54 10.86
CA ARG A 217 24.09 11.65 9.92
C ARG A 217 24.37 10.28 10.52
N SER A 218 24.99 10.21 11.69
CA SER A 218 25.37 8.94 12.31
C SER A 218 24.15 8.07 12.66
N HIS A 219 23.07 8.68 13.16
CA HIS A 219 21.86 7.95 13.49
C HIS A 219 21.12 7.48 12.24
N GLY A 220 21.08 8.30 11.22
CA GLY A 220 20.45 7.95 9.95
C GLY A 220 21.22 6.84 9.20
N GLU A 221 22.55 6.93 9.14
CA GLU A 221 23.39 5.90 8.53
C GLU A 221 23.22 4.54 9.21
N LEU A 222 23.19 4.52 10.54
CA LEU A 222 22.94 3.30 11.31
C LEU A 222 21.57 2.69 11.01
N ALA A 223 20.53 3.52 10.94
CA ALA A 223 19.18 3.06 10.61
C ALA A 223 19.07 2.51 9.18
N LEU A 224 19.81 3.08 8.22
CA LEU A 224 19.79 2.70 6.81
C LEU A 224 20.74 1.53 6.49
N GLN A 225 21.68 1.19 7.34
CA GLN A 225 22.74 0.22 7.06
C GLN A 225 22.19 -1.11 6.53
N ASN A 226 21.36 -1.78 7.31
CA ASN A 226 20.80 -3.09 6.93
C ASN A 226 19.94 -3.02 5.65
N ALA A 227 19.25 -1.92 5.42
CA ALA A 227 18.46 -1.69 4.21
C ALA A 227 19.35 -1.54 2.98
N SER A 228 20.43 -0.78 3.10
CA SER A 228 21.42 -0.57 2.05
C SER A 228 22.14 -1.87 1.69
N GLU A 229 22.54 -2.66 2.69
CA GLU A 229 23.14 -3.98 2.49
C GLU A 229 22.19 -4.94 1.76
N ALA A 230 20.92 -4.99 2.17
CA ALA A 230 19.91 -5.86 1.57
C ALA A 230 19.65 -5.52 0.08
N LEU A 231 19.57 -4.25 -0.29
CA LEU A 231 19.38 -3.83 -1.69
C LEU A 231 20.68 -3.97 -2.49
N GLY A 232 21.81 -3.62 -1.92
CA GLY A 232 23.12 -3.75 -2.56
C GLY A 232 23.47 -5.20 -2.91
N SER A 233 23.06 -6.17 -2.06
CA SER A 233 23.31 -7.59 -2.29
C SER A 233 22.67 -8.15 -3.57
N VAL A 234 21.66 -7.51 -4.10
CA VAL A 234 20.96 -7.89 -5.35
C VAL A 234 21.20 -6.90 -6.50
N GLY A 235 22.16 -5.98 -6.33
CA GLY A 235 22.57 -5.03 -7.37
C GLY A 235 21.53 -3.94 -7.69
N VAL A 236 20.61 -3.66 -6.76
CA VAL A 236 19.62 -2.58 -6.92
C VAL A 236 20.29 -1.23 -6.73
N ALA A 237 20.11 -0.33 -7.69
CA ALA A 237 20.51 1.06 -7.53
C ALA A 237 19.53 1.80 -6.62
N PHE A 238 20.04 2.45 -5.57
CA PHE A 238 19.26 3.26 -4.66
C PHE A 238 20.01 4.54 -4.25
N ARG A 239 19.25 5.51 -3.75
CA ARG A 239 19.79 6.70 -3.07
C ARG A 239 19.34 6.70 -1.63
N THR A 240 20.09 7.36 -0.77
CA THR A 240 19.77 7.48 0.65
C THR A 240 19.55 8.93 1.02
N HIS A 241 18.55 9.17 1.86
CA HIS A 241 18.17 10.48 2.37
C HIS A 241 18.07 10.40 3.90
N ILE A 242 18.77 11.29 4.59
CA ILE A 242 18.70 11.45 6.04
C ILE A 242 18.20 12.86 6.29
N VAL A 243 17.05 12.99 6.90
CA VAL A 243 16.35 14.25 7.11
C VAL A 243 15.94 14.38 8.58
N ALA A 244 16.09 15.56 9.16
CA ALA A 244 15.57 15.84 10.49
C ALA A 244 14.14 16.39 10.42
N GLY A 245 13.26 15.97 11.33
CA GLY A 245 11.92 16.52 11.40
C GLY A 245 10.84 15.56 11.88
N ASP A 246 9.58 15.91 11.63
CA ASP A 246 8.45 14.99 11.85
C ASP A 246 8.46 13.88 10.80
N PRO A 247 8.46 12.61 11.20
CA PRO A 247 8.60 11.51 10.27
C PRO A 247 7.51 11.45 9.18
N ALA A 248 6.25 11.65 9.54
CA ALA A 248 5.17 11.49 8.58
C ALA A 248 5.17 12.62 7.53
N GLU A 249 5.40 13.86 7.96
CA GLU A 249 5.45 15.03 7.08
C GLU A 249 6.65 14.95 6.14
N LYS A 250 7.84 14.63 6.67
CA LYS A 250 9.06 14.56 5.87
C LYS A 250 9.07 13.39 4.87
N ILE A 251 8.44 12.26 5.20
CA ILE A 251 8.26 11.15 4.25
C ILE A 251 7.41 11.60 3.07
N VAL A 252 6.28 12.27 3.32
CA VAL A 252 5.37 12.72 2.26
C VAL A 252 6.02 13.84 1.43
N GLU A 253 6.57 14.86 2.09
CA GLU A 253 7.26 15.97 1.43
C GLU A 253 8.38 15.48 0.48
N LEU A 254 9.21 14.53 0.94
CA LEU A 254 10.27 13.98 0.10
C LEU A 254 9.73 13.12 -1.05
N ALA A 255 8.68 12.34 -0.80
CA ALA A 255 8.06 11.52 -1.84
C ALA A 255 7.50 12.39 -2.97
N GLU A 256 6.89 13.52 -2.64
CA GLU A 256 6.40 14.51 -3.61
C GLU A 256 7.56 15.21 -4.33
N GLY A 257 8.53 15.72 -3.57
CA GLY A 257 9.68 16.43 -4.12
C GLY A 257 10.57 15.61 -5.05
N LEU A 258 10.63 14.30 -4.84
CA LEU A 258 11.34 13.34 -5.70
C LEU A 258 10.44 12.71 -6.77
N GLU A 259 9.18 13.15 -6.87
CA GLU A 259 8.20 12.59 -7.82
C GLU A 259 8.08 11.07 -7.71
N CYS A 260 8.05 10.55 -6.48
CA CYS A 260 7.87 9.13 -6.24
C CYS A 260 6.44 8.70 -6.59
N GLY A 261 6.30 7.58 -7.27
CA GLY A 261 4.99 7.03 -7.62
C GLY A 261 4.34 6.25 -6.48
N ARG A 262 5.11 5.92 -5.42
CA ARG A 262 4.62 5.13 -4.30
C ARG A 262 5.54 5.24 -3.08
N ILE A 263 4.94 5.28 -1.89
CA ILE A 263 5.64 5.13 -0.61
C ILE A 263 5.52 3.66 -0.17
N VAL A 264 6.61 3.06 0.30
CA VAL A 264 6.65 1.71 0.88
C VAL A 264 7.20 1.80 2.30
N MET A 265 6.47 1.25 3.27
CA MET A 265 6.90 1.31 4.66
C MET A 265 6.36 0.15 5.49
N GLY A 266 6.97 -0.09 6.63
CA GLY A 266 6.46 -1.03 7.61
C GLY A 266 5.18 -0.54 8.28
N THR A 267 4.31 -1.46 8.70
CA THR A 267 3.11 -1.08 9.47
C THR A 267 3.43 -0.54 10.86
N ARG A 268 4.63 -0.76 11.39
CA ARG A 268 5.09 -0.33 12.72
C ARG A 268 6.54 0.13 12.65
N GLY A 269 6.96 0.94 13.62
CA GLY A 269 8.33 1.38 13.81
C GLY A 269 8.87 1.05 15.21
N LEU A 270 10.02 1.63 15.55
CA LEU A 270 10.75 1.41 16.82
C LEU A 270 9.92 1.75 18.07
N GLY A 271 9.05 2.76 17.99
CA GLY A 271 8.27 3.28 19.14
C GLY A 271 6.90 2.65 19.33
N SER A 272 6.54 1.58 18.59
CA SER A 272 5.20 1.02 18.66
C SER A 272 5.01 0.18 19.93
N ALA A 273 4.04 0.58 20.78
CA ALA A 273 3.64 -0.20 21.95
C ALA A 273 3.11 -1.58 21.53
N ALA A 274 3.41 -2.60 22.35
CA ALA A 274 2.89 -3.95 22.15
C ALA A 274 1.34 -3.90 22.15
N GLY A 275 0.73 -4.36 21.07
CA GLY A 275 -0.73 -4.35 20.89
C GLY A 275 -1.27 -3.33 19.90
N LEU A 276 -0.52 -2.29 19.53
CA LEU A 276 -0.91 -1.42 18.41
C LEU A 276 -0.64 -2.12 17.09
N LEU A 277 -1.67 -2.18 16.24
CA LEU A 277 -1.63 -2.90 14.97
C LEU A 277 -1.04 -2.04 13.84
N LEU A 278 -1.18 -0.71 13.92
CA LEU A 278 -0.61 0.27 12.98
C LEU A 278 0.11 1.35 13.78
N GLY A 279 1.36 1.64 13.42
CA GLY A 279 2.16 2.69 14.06
C GLY A 279 1.64 4.08 13.70
N SER A 280 1.89 5.05 14.60
CA SER A 280 1.45 6.43 14.42
C SER A 280 1.98 7.07 13.14
N VAL A 281 3.24 6.81 12.78
CA VAL A 281 3.85 7.33 11.55
C VAL A 281 3.16 6.74 10.32
N ALA A 282 2.99 5.40 10.27
CA ALA A 282 2.33 4.75 9.14
C ALA A 282 0.89 5.23 8.97
N HIS A 283 0.15 5.37 10.07
CA HIS A 283 -1.20 5.94 10.05
C HIS A 283 -1.22 7.37 9.49
N ARG A 284 -0.31 8.24 9.96
CA ARG A 284 -0.22 9.63 9.48
C ARG A 284 0.22 9.73 8.04
N VAL A 285 1.18 8.89 7.59
CA VAL A 285 1.62 8.86 6.18
C VAL A 285 0.46 8.47 5.28
N VAL A 286 -0.28 7.41 5.61
CA VAL A 286 -1.49 7.03 4.86
C VAL A 286 -2.54 8.15 4.84
N HIS A 287 -2.57 8.99 5.87
CA HIS A 287 -3.48 10.12 5.95
C HIS A 287 -3.05 11.31 5.08
N LEU A 288 -1.76 11.61 5.05
CA LEU A 288 -1.21 12.82 4.43
C LEU A 288 -0.87 12.63 2.96
N ALA A 289 -0.51 11.40 2.55
CA ALA A 289 -0.03 11.15 1.21
C ALA A 289 -1.16 11.19 0.18
N ASP A 290 -0.92 11.87 -0.93
CA ASP A 290 -1.77 11.84 -2.12
C ASP A 290 -1.40 10.67 -3.06
N ILE A 291 -0.21 10.11 -2.92
CA ILE A 291 0.27 8.98 -3.70
C ILE A 291 0.01 7.65 -2.97
N PRO A 292 -0.02 6.51 -3.68
CA PRO A 292 -0.22 5.20 -3.07
C PRO A 292 0.78 4.87 -1.97
N VAL A 293 0.30 4.31 -0.86
CA VAL A 293 1.12 3.87 0.27
C VAL A 293 1.01 2.36 0.45
N THR A 294 2.12 1.65 0.29
CA THR A 294 2.21 0.21 0.54
C THR A 294 2.70 -0.04 1.96
N LEU A 295 1.87 -0.71 2.72
CA LEU A 295 2.12 -1.12 4.10
C LEU A 295 2.54 -2.59 4.14
N VAL A 296 3.72 -2.87 4.70
CA VAL A 296 4.28 -4.22 4.83
C VAL A 296 4.33 -4.61 6.30
N ARG A 297 3.77 -5.77 6.62
CA ARG A 297 3.64 -6.26 8.00
C ARG A 297 4.77 -7.18 8.42
#